data_e5ed5166cdc8af73445dc6ac8797a243
#
_entry.id   e5ed5166cdc8af73445dc6ac8797a243
#
_cell.length_a   1.000
_cell.length_b   1.000
_cell.length_c   1.000
_cell.angle_alpha   90.00
_cell.angle_beta   90.00
_cell.angle_gamma   90.00
#
_symmetry.space_group_name_H-M   'P 1'
#
loop_
_entity.id
_entity.type
_entity.pdbx_description
1 polymer ?
#
loop_
_entity_poly.entity_id
_entity_poly.type
_entity_poly.pdbx_seq_one_letter_code
_entity_poly.pdbx_strand_id
1 'polypeptide(L)'
;MTIIEYEDKYLEDVKDLLVELEEYILTIDKDNLDQLHPDYHDKMALLDLEEVNNNKGKCYLAIENGKAIGLIMGTIPPYDEYDYLDYKCPPRGEITELIVTSKIRSKGVGQKLMNKMEEYFKSVNCEYVMIDVFGYNDLALKFYFKQGYHPRMLTTIKKIK
;
A
#
# COMPACT_ATOMS: atom_id res chain seq x y z
N MET A 1 15.23 14.73 -2.66
CA MET A 1 14.01 13.92 -2.61
C MET A 1 12.89 14.73 -1.95
N THR A 2 11.72 14.81 -2.56
CA THR A 2 10.49 15.45 -2.08
C THR A 2 9.34 14.46 -2.09
N ILE A 3 8.37 14.62 -1.17
CA ILE A 3 7.10 13.88 -1.23
C ILE A 3 6.05 14.81 -1.83
N ILE A 4 5.37 14.34 -2.87
CA ILE A 4 4.28 15.07 -3.54
C ILE A 4 3.03 14.21 -3.63
N GLU A 5 1.87 14.82 -3.83
CA GLU A 5 0.68 14.09 -4.26
C GLU A 5 0.85 13.66 -5.72
N TYR A 6 0.24 12.53 -6.09
CA TYR A 6 0.31 11.99 -7.44
C TYR A 6 -0.13 13.01 -8.50
N GLU A 7 0.57 13.04 -9.61
CA GLU A 7 0.24 13.77 -10.84
C GLU A 7 0.38 12.81 -12.03
N ASP A 8 -0.48 12.92 -13.03
CA ASP A 8 -0.55 12.00 -14.20
C ASP A 8 0.76 11.84 -14.95
N LYS A 9 1.63 12.85 -14.92
CA LYS A 9 2.96 12.78 -15.56
C LYS A 9 3.86 11.68 -14.98
N TYR A 10 3.53 11.13 -13.80
CA TYR A 10 4.28 10.05 -13.14
C TYR A 10 3.60 8.69 -13.28
N LEU A 11 2.55 8.55 -14.12
CA LEU A 11 1.82 7.31 -14.27
C LEU A 11 2.73 6.13 -14.64
N GLU A 12 3.67 6.32 -15.57
CA GLU A 12 4.60 5.25 -15.96
C GLU A 12 5.53 4.85 -14.79
N ASP A 13 6.02 5.83 -14.01
CA ASP A 13 6.82 5.53 -12.83
C ASP A 13 6.01 4.72 -11.78
N VAL A 14 4.71 5.02 -11.62
CA VAL A 14 3.80 4.28 -10.72
C VAL A 14 3.62 2.85 -11.19
N LYS A 15 3.37 2.64 -12.49
CA LYS A 15 3.24 1.31 -13.09
C LYS A 15 4.51 0.47 -12.86
N ASP A 16 5.68 1.05 -13.14
CA ASP A 16 6.97 0.39 -12.95
C ASP A 16 7.20 -0.01 -11.48
N LEU A 17 6.83 0.87 -10.53
CA LEU A 17 6.96 0.60 -9.09
C LEU A 17 6.03 -0.53 -8.64
N LEU A 18 4.78 -0.58 -9.13
CA LEU A 18 3.85 -1.67 -8.80
C LEU A 18 4.32 -3.00 -9.38
N VAL A 19 4.86 -3.02 -10.60
CA VAL A 19 5.49 -4.23 -11.16
C VAL A 19 6.67 -4.68 -10.29
N GLU A 20 7.55 -3.75 -9.86
CA GLU A 20 8.67 -4.09 -8.97
C GLU A 20 8.19 -4.69 -7.63
N LEU A 21 7.05 -4.21 -7.11
CA LEU A 21 6.44 -4.77 -5.90
C LEU A 21 5.95 -6.19 -6.13
N GLU A 22 5.18 -6.41 -7.20
CA GLU A 22 4.65 -7.72 -7.55
C GLU A 22 5.75 -8.74 -7.83
N GLU A 23 6.78 -8.35 -8.58
CA GLU A 23 7.96 -9.19 -8.80
C GLU A 23 8.63 -9.61 -7.48
N TYR A 24 8.70 -8.70 -6.50
CA TYR A 24 9.21 -9.02 -5.17
C TYR A 24 8.28 -10.00 -4.42
N ILE A 25 6.96 -9.81 -4.46
CA ILE A 25 5.99 -10.73 -3.84
C ILE A 25 6.15 -12.13 -4.40
N LEU A 26 6.27 -12.28 -5.73
CA LEU A 26 6.51 -13.56 -6.37
C LEU A 26 7.76 -14.29 -5.85
N THR A 27 8.79 -13.56 -5.43
CA THR A 27 10.00 -14.19 -4.87
C THR A 27 9.81 -14.78 -3.47
N ILE A 28 8.79 -14.34 -2.75
CA ILE A 28 8.53 -14.74 -1.36
C ILE A 28 7.24 -15.54 -1.20
N ASP A 29 6.39 -15.64 -2.23
CA ASP A 29 5.17 -16.45 -2.20
C ASP A 29 5.52 -17.95 -2.20
N LYS A 30 5.36 -18.61 -1.04
CA LYS A 30 5.60 -20.05 -0.87
C LYS A 30 4.44 -20.91 -1.35
N ASP A 31 3.26 -20.34 -1.51
CA ASP A 31 2.06 -21.05 -1.93
C ASP A 31 1.90 -21.05 -3.46
N ASN A 32 2.66 -20.17 -4.16
CA ASN A 32 2.66 -20.00 -5.61
C ASN A 32 1.24 -19.68 -6.14
N LEU A 33 0.58 -18.74 -5.49
CA LEU A 33 -0.76 -18.27 -5.85
C LEU A 33 -0.76 -16.89 -6.51
N ASP A 34 0.27 -16.08 -6.25
CA ASP A 34 0.43 -14.80 -6.90
C ASP A 34 0.97 -14.96 -8.32
N GLN A 35 0.67 -14.01 -9.19
CA GLN A 35 1.15 -14.00 -10.57
C GLN A 35 1.30 -12.58 -11.10
N LEU A 36 2.29 -12.37 -11.95
CA LEU A 36 2.38 -11.15 -12.76
C LEU A 36 1.68 -11.40 -14.10
N HIS A 37 0.39 -11.02 -14.18
CA HIS A 37 -0.39 -11.15 -15.40
C HIS A 37 0.18 -10.26 -16.51
N PRO A 38 0.12 -10.64 -17.82
CA PRO A 38 0.63 -9.81 -18.91
C PRO A 38 0.06 -8.38 -18.95
N ASP A 39 -1.20 -8.20 -18.52
CA ASP A 39 -1.87 -6.89 -18.47
C ASP A 39 -1.59 -6.10 -17.19
N TYR A 40 -0.81 -6.63 -16.24
CA TYR A 40 -0.60 -6.02 -14.92
C TYR A 40 -0.07 -4.59 -15.04
N HIS A 41 0.99 -4.39 -15.81
CA HIS A 41 1.61 -3.08 -16.03
C HIS A 41 0.60 -2.04 -16.55
N ASP A 42 -0.26 -2.42 -17.48
CA ASP A 42 -1.17 -1.46 -18.11
C ASP A 42 -2.43 -1.18 -17.27
N LYS A 43 -2.83 -2.11 -16.40
CA LYS A 43 -4.14 -2.06 -15.73
C LYS A 43 -4.04 -1.77 -14.24
N MET A 44 -3.08 -2.35 -13.51
CA MET A 44 -3.09 -2.30 -12.05
C MET A 44 -3.05 -0.88 -11.51
N ALA A 45 -2.11 -0.07 -11.95
CA ALA A 45 -2.00 1.33 -11.50
C ALA A 45 -3.29 2.14 -11.72
N LEU A 46 -4.01 1.89 -12.81
CA LEU A 46 -5.26 2.59 -13.10
C LEU A 46 -6.39 2.14 -12.16
N LEU A 47 -6.47 0.85 -11.86
CA LEU A 47 -7.45 0.29 -10.91
C LEU A 47 -7.19 0.82 -9.49
N ASP A 48 -5.93 0.83 -9.05
CA ASP A 48 -5.58 1.33 -7.73
C ASP A 48 -5.84 2.83 -7.59
N LEU A 49 -5.52 3.63 -8.61
CA LEU A 49 -5.81 5.06 -8.62
C LEU A 49 -7.31 5.34 -8.67
N GLU A 50 -8.10 4.52 -9.39
CA GLU A 50 -9.56 4.60 -9.37
C GLU A 50 -10.11 4.28 -7.98
N GLU A 51 -9.62 3.24 -7.31
CA GLU A 51 -10.00 2.91 -5.93
C GLU A 51 -9.67 4.04 -4.96
N VAL A 52 -8.47 4.62 -5.07
CA VAL A 52 -8.04 5.80 -4.29
C VAL A 52 -9.04 6.94 -4.47
N ASN A 53 -9.42 7.26 -5.70
CA ASN A 53 -10.36 8.34 -6.01
C ASN A 53 -11.77 8.04 -5.47
N ASN A 54 -12.26 6.82 -5.62
CA ASN A 54 -13.60 6.42 -5.21
C ASN A 54 -13.76 6.37 -3.68
N ASN A 55 -12.69 6.12 -2.95
CA ASN A 55 -12.70 5.94 -1.49
C ASN A 55 -11.99 7.08 -0.73
N LYS A 56 -12.11 8.32 -1.21
CA LYS A 56 -11.54 9.51 -0.55
C LYS A 56 -10.05 9.33 -0.19
N GLY A 57 -9.34 8.62 -1.03
CA GLY A 57 -7.95 8.25 -0.80
C GLY A 57 -6.96 9.31 -1.27
N LYS A 58 -5.68 8.97 -1.09
CA LYS A 58 -4.53 9.72 -1.63
C LYS A 58 -3.47 8.75 -2.14
N CYS A 59 -2.77 9.20 -3.17
CA CYS A 59 -1.53 8.61 -3.62
C CYS A 59 -0.41 9.65 -3.46
N TYR A 60 0.64 9.31 -2.73
CA TYR A 60 1.84 10.16 -2.58
C TYR A 60 3.05 9.48 -3.19
N LEU A 61 3.90 10.29 -3.83
CA LEU A 61 5.12 9.85 -4.49
C LEU A 61 6.35 10.48 -3.84
N ALA A 62 7.38 9.68 -3.66
CA ALA A 62 8.72 10.16 -3.34
C ALA A 62 9.47 10.43 -4.64
N ILE A 63 9.80 11.69 -4.93
CA ILE A 63 10.46 12.11 -6.16
C ILE A 63 11.93 12.42 -5.91
N GLU A 64 12.81 11.84 -6.70
CA GLU A 64 14.24 12.17 -6.74
C GLU A 64 14.71 12.25 -8.20
N ASN A 65 15.42 13.34 -8.56
CA ASN A 65 15.91 13.59 -9.93
C ASN A 65 14.82 13.47 -11.01
N GLY A 66 13.59 13.92 -10.70
CA GLY A 66 12.48 13.93 -11.65
C GLY A 66 11.76 12.60 -11.84
N LYS A 67 12.10 11.55 -11.07
CA LYS A 67 11.47 10.23 -11.11
C LYS A 67 10.85 9.85 -9.77
N ALA A 68 9.77 9.10 -9.80
CA ALA A 68 9.23 8.49 -8.60
C ALA A 68 10.11 7.29 -8.19
N ILE A 69 10.60 7.33 -6.95
CA ILE A 69 11.44 6.29 -6.34
C ILE A 69 10.71 5.49 -5.26
N GLY A 70 9.47 5.83 -5.02
CA GLY A 70 8.56 5.14 -4.12
C GLY A 70 7.20 5.78 -4.15
N LEU A 71 6.20 5.01 -3.77
CA LEU A 71 4.82 5.43 -3.66
C LEU A 71 4.18 4.89 -2.39
N ILE A 72 3.12 5.56 -1.96
CA ILE A 72 2.14 5.05 -1.01
C ILE A 72 0.74 5.41 -1.49
N MET A 73 -0.15 4.44 -1.47
CA MET A 73 -1.58 4.63 -1.72
C MET A 73 -2.36 4.29 -0.47
N GLY A 74 -3.44 5.00 -0.25
CA GLY A 74 -4.34 4.71 0.85
C GLY A 74 -5.72 5.26 0.61
N THR A 75 -6.70 4.62 1.21
CA THR A 75 -8.13 4.84 1.02
C THR A 75 -8.85 5.00 2.35
N ILE A 76 -10.10 5.46 2.32
CA ILE A 76 -11.00 5.50 3.46
C ILE A 76 -12.28 4.77 3.03
N PRO A 77 -12.22 3.42 2.97
CA PRO A 77 -13.35 2.64 2.49
C PRO A 77 -14.53 2.73 3.47
N PRO A 78 -15.77 2.74 2.96
CA PRO A 78 -16.94 2.70 3.81
C PRO A 78 -17.01 1.34 4.54
N TYR A 79 -17.68 1.34 5.68
CA TYR A 79 -18.13 0.12 6.31
C TYR A 79 -19.41 -0.38 5.63
N ASP A 80 -19.56 -1.69 5.56
CA ASP A 80 -20.76 -2.31 5.02
C ASP A 80 -21.82 -2.60 6.11
N GLU A 81 -22.95 -3.16 5.71
CA GLU A 81 -24.05 -3.47 6.62
C GLU A 81 -23.66 -4.51 7.67
N TYR A 82 -22.80 -5.47 7.33
CA TYR A 82 -22.35 -6.51 8.27
C TYR A 82 -21.40 -5.94 9.31
N ASP A 83 -20.51 -5.04 8.90
CA ASP A 83 -19.57 -4.38 9.82
C ASP A 83 -20.31 -3.74 10.99
N TYR A 84 -21.43 -3.04 10.73
CA TYR A 84 -22.21 -2.34 11.77
C TYR A 84 -22.91 -3.27 12.76
N LEU A 85 -23.00 -4.56 12.48
CA LEU A 85 -23.61 -5.54 13.38
C LEU A 85 -22.68 -6.03 14.48
N ASP A 86 -21.37 -6.10 14.20
CA ASP A 86 -20.40 -6.71 15.12
C ASP A 86 -19.14 -5.86 15.37
N TYR A 87 -19.00 -4.73 14.66
CA TYR A 87 -17.85 -3.84 14.79
C TYR A 87 -18.28 -2.40 15.11
N LYS A 88 -17.45 -1.69 15.90
CA LYS A 88 -17.75 -0.30 16.29
C LYS A 88 -17.59 0.72 15.18
N CYS A 89 -17.04 0.32 14.06
CA CYS A 89 -16.84 1.12 12.85
C CYS A 89 -16.21 2.51 13.10
N PRO A 90 -15.09 2.61 13.83
CA PRO A 90 -14.39 3.87 13.97
C PRO A 90 -13.84 4.33 12.61
N PRO A 91 -13.77 5.64 12.33
CA PRO A 91 -13.14 6.12 11.11
C PRO A 91 -11.74 5.56 10.93
N ARG A 92 -11.47 4.90 9.78
CA ARG A 92 -10.18 4.27 9.50
C ARG A 92 -9.66 4.62 8.13
N GLY A 93 -8.35 4.75 8.02
CA GLY A 93 -7.63 4.72 6.75
C GLY A 93 -7.08 3.33 6.48
N GLU A 94 -7.02 2.93 5.23
CA GLU A 94 -6.37 1.68 4.78
C GLU A 94 -5.24 2.03 3.83
N ILE A 95 -4.03 1.55 4.12
CA ILE A 95 -2.90 1.64 3.19
C ILE A 95 -3.00 0.43 2.27
N THR A 96 -3.19 0.70 0.98
CA THR A 96 -3.33 -0.33 -0.05
C THR A 96 -2.00 -0.70 -0.67
N GLU A 97 -1.14 0.30 -0.91
CA GLU A 97 0.16 0.09 -1.52
C GLU A 97 1.26 0.88 -0.81
N LEU A 98 2.41 0.25 -0.62
CA LEU A 98 3.65 0.91 -0.19
C LEU A 98 4.86 0.24 -0.82
N ILE A 99 5.55 0.97 -1.69
CA ILE A 99 6.81 0.52 -2.26
C ILE A 99 7.87 1.63 -2.29
N VAL A 100 9.09 1.24 -2.05
CA VAL A 100 10.30 2.02 -2.37
C VAL A 100 11.19 1.16 -3.23
N THR A 101 11.62 1.67 -4.38
CA THR A 101 12.47 0.90 -5.31
C THR A 101 13.68 0.30 -4.57
N SER A 102 14.01 -0.93 -4.91
CA SER A 102 15.13 -1.69 -4.31
C SER A 102 16.47 -0.95 -4.41
N LYS A 103 16.62 -0.11 -5.44
CA LYS A 103 17.84 0.68 -5.70
C LYS A 103 18.15 1.72 -4.62
N ILE A 104 17.15 2.13 -3.81
CA ILE A 104 17.26 3.27 -2.88
C ILE A 104 16.75 2.93 -1.47
N ARG A 105 16.51 1.67 -1.15
CA ARG A 105 16.05 1.23 0.18
C ARG A 105 17.02 1.70 1.29
N SER A 106 16.53 1.75 2.51
CA SER A 106 17.28 2.12 3.74
C SER A 106 17.61 3.61 3.90
N LYS A 107 17.10 4.51 3.06
CA LYS A 107 17.27 5.98 3.20
C LYS A 107 16.09 6.67 3.91
N GLY A 108 15.22 5.90 4.58
CA GLY A 108 14.06 6.45 5.30
C GLY A 108 12.91 6.92 4.39
N VAL A 109 12.93 6.57 3.09
CA VAL A 109 11.89 6.98 2.13
C VAL A 109 10.53 6.42 2.53
N GLY A 110 10.44 5.11 2.83
CA GLY A 110 9.20 4.47 3.26
C GLY A 110 8.60 5.12 4.52
N GLN A 111 9.46 5.47 5.50
CA GLN A 111 9.02 6.19 6.70
C GLN A 111 8.39 7.56 6.36
N LYS A 112 8.98 8.31 5.44
CA LYS A 112 8.45 9.62 5.05
C LYS A 112 7.12 9.49 4.31
N LEU A 113 6.98 8.47 3.47
CA LEU A 113 5.72 8.15 2.80
C LEU A 113 4.64 7.77 3.82
N MET A 114 4.95 6.88 4.78
CA MET A 114 4.05 6.51 5.86
C MET A 114 3.60 7.73 6.67
N ASN A 115 4.54 8.55 7.12
CA ASN A 115 4.23 9.76 7.89
C ASN A 115 3.28 10.68 7.11
N LYS A 116 3.51 10.85 5.80
CA LYS A 116 2.67 11.69 4.95
C LYS A 116 1.24 11.15 4.83
N MET A 117 1.08 9.84 4.68
CA MET A 117 -0.23 9.21 4.61
C MET A 117 -0.95 9.27 5.96
N GLU A 118 -0.25 9.02 7.07
CA GLU A 118 -0.83 9.14 8.41
C GLU A 118 -1.24 10.58 8.75
N GLU A 119 -0.47 11.59 8.30
CA GLU A 119 -0.87 13.00 8.40
C GLU A 119 -2.19 13.26 7.66
N TYR A 120 -2.33 12.70 6.45
CA TYR A 120 -3.57 12.81 5.70
C TYR A 120 -4.74 12.16 6.45
N PHE A 121 -4.60 10.92 6.90
CA PHE A 121 -5.66 10.22 7.64
C PHE A 121 -6.06 10.95 8.91
N LYS A 122 -5.10 11.49 9.67
CA LYS A 122 -5.38 12.35 10.84
C LYS A 122 -6.16 13.61 10.45
N SER A 123 -5.82 14.24 9.33
CA SER A 123 -6.49 15.48 8.87
C SER A 123 -7.97 15.28 8.51
N VAL A 124 -8.35 14.04 8.17
CA VAL A 124 -9.73 13.65 7.85
C VAL A 124 -10.39 12.84 8.98
N ASN A 125 -9.84 12.93 10.19
CA ASN A 125 -10.36 12.35 11.43
C ASN A 125 -10.41 10.80 11.45
N CYS A 126 -9.52 10.10 10.73
CA CYS A 126 -9.34 8.67 10.95
C CYS A 126 -8.72 8.43 12.34
N GLU A 127 -9.26 7.47 13.08
CA GLU A 127 -8.79 7.05 14.40
C GLU A 127 -7.77 5.90 14.29
N TYR A 128 -7.88 5.10 13.24
CA TYR A 128 -7.03 3.95 12.98
C TYR A 128 -6.49 3.95 11.56
N VAL A 129 -5.34 3.33 11.40
CA VAL A 129 -4.76 2.98 10.09
C VAL A 129 -4.60 1.47 10.04
N MET A 130 -5.09 0.87 8.98
CA MET A 130 -4.96 -0.56 8.69
C MET A 130 -4.05 -0.76 7.47
N ILE A 131 -3.38 -1.89 7.44
CA ILE A 131 -2.61 -2.35 6.29
C ILE A 131 -2.57 -3.86 6.27
N ASP A 132 -2.85 -4.45 5.12
CA ASP A 132 -2.65 -5.86 4.89
C ASP A 132 -1.21 -6.14 4.50
N VAL A 133 -0.62 -7.13 5.13
CA VAL A 133 0.77 -7.51 4.90
C VAL A 133 0.84 -8.97 4.52
N PHE A 134 1.48 -9.25 3.39
CA PHE A 134 1.72 -10.62 2.96
C PHE A 134 2.51 -11.38 4.03
N GLY A 135 1.97 -12.51 4.50
CA GLY A 135 2.48 -13.21 5.67
C GLY A 135 3.94 -13.67 5.60
N TYR A 136 4.47 -13.83 4.38
CA TYR A 136 5.88 -14.17 4.13
C TYR A 136 6.79 -12.94 3.97
N ASN A 137 6.24 -11.72 4.05
CA ASN A 137 7.01 -10.48 3.91
C ASN A 137 7.60 -10.01 5.24
N ASP A 138 8.59 -10.73 5.74
CA ASP A 138 9.28 -10.42 7.01
C ASP A 138 9.87 -9.00 7.04
N LEU A 139 10.29 -8.47 5.89
CA LEU A 139 10.85 -7.11 5.82
C LEU A 139 9.78 -6.06 6.08
N ALA A 140 8.61 -6.21 5.45
CA ALA A 140 7.48 -5.32 5.65
C ALA A 140 6.94 -5.43 7.09
N LEU A 141 6.75 -6.64 7.62
CA LEU A 141 6.32 -6.86 8.99
C LEU A 141 7.24 -6.17 10.01
N LYS A 142 8.56 -6.34 9.89
CA LYS A 142 9.54 -5.67 10.75
C LYS A 142 9.48 -4.15 10.62
N PHE A 143 9.26 -3.64 9.41
CA PHE A 143 9.12 -2.21 9.16
C PHE A 143 7.87 -1.66 9.86
N TYR A 144 6.70 -2.26 9.67
CA TYR A 144 5.45 -1.79 10.27
C TYR A 144 5.44 -1.91 11.80
N PHE A 145 6.00 -2.97 12.37
CA PHE A 145 6.10 -3.10 13.83
C PHE A 145 6.96 -1.99 14.46
N LYS A 146 8.01 -1.54 13.78
CA LYS A 146 8.81 -0.38 14.22
C LYS A 146 8.01 0.94 14.16
N GLN A 147 6.96 1.01 13.33
CA GLN A 147 6.05 2.15 13.24
C GLN A 147 4.92 2.10 14.29
N GLY A 148 4.85 1.05 15.12
CA GLY A 148 3.81 0.88 16.13
C GLY A 148 2.59 0.08 15.66
N TYR A 149 2.62 -0.47 14.45
CA TYR A 149 1.60 -1.39 13.99
C TYR A 149 1.71 -2.73 14.73
N HIS A 150 0.58 -3.40 14.91
CA HIS A 150 0.52 -4.74 15.49
C HIS A 150 -0.51 -5.60 14.75
N PRO A 151 -0.35 -6.93 14.73
CA PRO A 151 -1.29 -7.82 14.05
C PRO A 151 -2.68 -7.74 14.68
N ARG A 152 -3.72 -7.64 13.86
CA ARG A 152 -5.11 -7.69 14.29
C ARG A 152 -5.82 -8.95 13.79
N MET A 153 -5.59 -9.33 12.54
CA MET A 153 -6.16 -10.53 11.92
C MET A 153 -5.07 -11.33 11.23
N LEU A 154 -5.30 -12.62 11.08
CA LEU A 154 -4.43 -13.52 10.32
C LEU A 154 -5.27 -14.32 9.35
N THR A 155 -4.93 -14.28 8.08
CA THR A 155 -5.45 -15.20 7.07
C THR A 155 -4.54 -16.43 7.03
N THR A 156 -5.13 -17.61 7.16
CA THR A 156 -4.40 -18.88 7.07
C THR A 156 -4.85 -19.66 5.87
N ILE A 157 -3.92 -20.37 5.23
CA ILE A 157 -4.19 -21.17 4.02
C ILE A 157 -3.77 -22.62 4.22
N LYS A 158 -4.50 -23.54 3.62
CA LYS A 158 -4.18 -24.97 3.54
C LYS A 158 -4.58 -25.50 2.17
N LYS A 159 -3.63 -26.10 1.45
CA LYS A 159 -3.93 -26.83 0.23
C LYS A 159 -4.65 -28.14 0.58
N ILE A 160 -5.77 -28.43 -0.07
CA ILE A 160 -6.61 -29.62 0.16
C ILE A 160 -6.67 -30.59 -1.03
N LYS A 161 -6.09 -30.22 -2.19
CA LYS A 161 -5.94 -31.08 -3.38
C LYS A 161 -4.58 -30.90 -4.00
#